data_cacd506f63345446de0568e17bc13ef2
#
_entry.id   cacd506f63345446de0568e17bc13ef2
#
_cell.length_a   1.000
_cell.length_b   1.000
_cell.length_c   1.000
_cell.angle_alpha   90.00
_cell.angle_beta   90.00
_cell.angle_gamma   90.00
#
_symmetry.space_group_name_H-M   'P 1'
#
loop_
_entity.id
_entity.type
_entity.pdbx_description
1 polymer ?
#
loop_
_entity_poly.entity_id
_entity_poly.type
_entity_poly.pdbx_seq_one_letter_code
_entity_poly.pdbx_strand_id
1 'polypeptide(L)'
;YEISACLVGSEMCIRDRALSVYGARVADYFLTIPDFEADLKTFWDTHMKNIKPFYARQHRPDDVILSASPERVLEEACRRLGIAHWIGTQFDEQTGTITRLCFRENKVSSFLERFPHAKVEQFYTDSFNDQPMIDLAEHAFLVKGDRIRQLK
;
A
#
# COMPACT_ATOMS: atom_id res chain seq x y z
N TYR A 1 -9.88 -8.49 -9.96
CA TYR A 1 -8.59 -8.05 -9.39
C TYR A 1 -8.39 -8.68 -8.02
N GLU A 2 -7.19 -9.13 -7.77
CA GLU A 2 -6.74 -9.47 -6.43
C GLU A 2 -6.03 -8.25 -5.84
N ILE A 3 -6.38 -7.88 -4.62
CA ILE A 3 -5.83 -6.69 -3.96
C ILE A 3 -5.10 -7.12 -2.69
N SER A 4 -3.85 -6.75 -2.58
CA SER A 4 -3.07 -6.92 -1.36
C SER A 4 -2.72 -5.56 -0.75
N ALA A 5 -3.25 -5.28 0.42
CA ALA A 5 -2.95 -4.08 1.19
C ALA A 5 -1.71 -4.24 2.09
N CYS A 6 -1.10 -5.42 2.12
CA CYS A 6 -0.08 -5.75 3.10
C CYS A 6 1.06 -6.58 2.53
N LEU A 7 1.96 -5.93 1.80
CA LEU A 7 3.16 -6.59 1.28
C LEU A 7 4.26 -6.76 2.34
N VAL A 8 4.42 -5.78 3.20
CA VAL A 8 5.45 -5.75 4.24
C VAL A 8 4.77 -5.49 5.58
N GLY A 9 5.07 -6.33 6.58
CA GLY A 9 4.57 -6.11 7.92
C GLY A 9 5.19 -4.86 8.53
N SER A 10 4.48 -3.74 8.50
CA SER A 10 4.81 -2.57 9.29
C SER A 10 3.58 -2.16 10.10
N GLU A 11 3.76 -2.06 11.41
CA GLU A 11 2.78 -1.46 12.31
C GLU A 11 2.78 0.07 12.16
N MET A 12 2.49 0.56 10.97
CA MET A 12 2.29 2.01 10.80
C MET A 12 0.85 2.36 11.13
N CYS A 13 0.55 2.34 12.43
CA CYS A 13 -0.72 2.82 12.96
C CYS A 13 -0.73 4.35 12.91
N ILE A 14 -1.22 4.92 11.83
CA ILE A 14 -1.44 6.36 11.71
C ILE A 14 -2.69 6.71 12.52
N ARG A 15 -2.51 7.33 13.68
CA ARG A 15 -3.61 7.91 14.46
C ARG A 15 -4.00 9.28 13.89
N ASP A 16 -5.31 9.60 13.89
CA ASP A 16 -5.91 10.78 13.23
C ASP A 16 -5.24 12.15 13.52
N ARG A 17 -4.58 12.30 14.66
CA ARG A 17 -3.82 13.50 15.02
C ARG A 17 -2.47 13.63 14.32
N ALA A 18 -2.04 12.59 13.64
CA ALA A 18 -0.69 12.50 13.08
C ALA A 18 -0.64 12.78 11.56
N LEU A 19 -1.77 12.92 10.86
CA LEU A 19 -1.76 13.01 9.40
C LEU A 19 -1.06 14.26 8.87
N SER A 20 -1.31 15.44 9.48
CA SER A 20 -0.62 16.66 9.08
C SER A 20 0.86 16.64 9.47
N VAL A 21 1.17 16.11 10.66
CA VAL A 21 2.54 15.93 11.15
C VAL A 21 3.25 14.85 10.32
N TYR A 22 2.55 13.80 9.96
CA TYR A 22 3.08 12.74 9.09
C TYR A 22 3.40 13.28 7.69
N GLY A 23 2.47 14.02 7.07
CA GLY A 23 2.69 14.65 5.76
C GLY A 23 3.92 15.55 5.77
N ALA A 24 4.03 16.45 6.73
CA ALA A 24 5.17 17.35 6.86
C ALA A 24 6.50 16.59 7.04
N ARG A 25 6.51 15.54 7.87
CA ARG A 25 7.72 14.72 8.07
C ARG A 25 8.10 13.90 6.83
N VAL A 26 7.14 13.40 6.09
CA VAL A 26 7.39 12.65 4.86
C VAL A 26 7.96 13.58 3.79
N ALA A 27 7.43 14.79 3.66
CA ALA A 27 7.96 15.78 2.73
C ALA A 27 9.37 16.22 3.12
N ASP A 28 9.58 16.53 4.39
CA ASP A 28 10.90 16.89 4.92
C ASP A 28 11.92 15.78 4.64
N TYR A 29 11.52 14.54 4.82
CA TYR A 29 12.33 13.38 4.48
C TYR A 29 12.67 13.33 2.98
N PHE A 30 11.70 13.49 2.09
CA PHE A 30 11.95 13.48 0.64
C PHE A 30 12.82 14.65 0.17
N LEU A 31 12.71 15.82 0.82
CA LEU A 31 13.49 17.01 0.48
C LEU A 31 14.92 16.97 1.04
N THR A 32 15.15 16.23 2.12
CA THR A 32 16.46 16.21 2.80
C THR A 32 17.39 15.09 2.31
N ILE A 33 16.86 14.08 1.62
CA ILE A 33 17.66 13.00 1.07
C ILE A 33 18.27 13.41 -0.28
N PRO A 34 19.60 13.46 -0.42
CA PRO A 34 20.24 13.94 -1.64
C PRO A 34 19.95 13.08 -2.87
N ASP A 35 19.79 11.76 -2.69
CA ASP A 35 19.48 10.82 -3.78
C ASP A 35 18.47 9.78 -3.28
N PHE A 36 17.22 10.21 -3.21
CA PHE A 36 16.12 9.36 -2.74
C PHE A 36 15.97 8.08 -3.55
N GLU A 37 16.17 8.14 -4.87
CA GLU A 37 16.01 6.97 -5.75
C GLU A 37 17.09 5.90 -5.49
N ALA A 38 18.34 6.32 -5.26
CA ALA A 38 19.42 5.40 -4.93
C ALA A 38 19.20 4.76 -3.54
N ASP A 39 18.76 5.55 -2.56
CA ASP A 39 18.45 5.06 -1.22
C ASP A 39 17.28 4.09 -1.23
N LEU A 40 16.24 4.39 -2.02
CA LEU A 40 15.08 3.51 -2.18
C LEU A 40 15.46 2.16 -2.82
N LYS A 41 16.31 2.17 -3.84
CA LYS A 41 16.85 0.95 -4.44
C LYS A 41 17.63 0.13 -3.43
N THR A 42 18.55 0.77 -2.70
CA THR A 42 19.35 0.13 -1.64
C THR A 42 18.46 -0.45 -0.53
N PHE A 43 17.42 0.29 -0.13
CA PHE A 43 16.42 -0.20 0.81
C PHE A 43 15.77 -1.49 0.31
N TRP A 44 15.25 -1.49 -0.91
CA TRP A 44 14.59 -2.66 -1.46
C TRP A 44 15.55 -3.81 -1.78
N ASP A 45 16.83 -3.57 -2.10
CA ASP A 45 17.83 -4.62 -2.25
C ASP A 45 17.96 -5.49 -0.99
N THR A 46 17.81 -4.87 0.17
CA THR A 46 17.91 -5.56 1.46
C THR A 46 16.58 -6.05 2.00
N HIS A 47 15.44 -5.44 1.58
CA HIS A 47 14.11 -5.67 2.17
C HIS A 47 13.17 -6.52 1.30
N MET A 48 13.51 -6.84 0.05
CA MET A 48 12.69 -7.74 -0.79
C MET A 48 12.45 -9.10 -0.13
N LYS A 49 13.40 -9.59 0.66
CA LYS A 49 13.26 -10.83 1.46
C LYS A 49 12.14 -10.78 2.50
N ASN A 50 11.66 -9.57 2.84
CA ASN A 50 10.58 -9.37 3.81
C ASN A 50 9.18 -9.42 3.15
N ILE A 51 9.11 -9.54 1.83
CA ILE A 51 7.84 -9.80 1.13
C ILE A 51 7.28 -11.10 1.66
N LYS A 52 6.02 -11.06 2.07
CA LYS A 52 5.37 -12.20 2.71
C LYS A 52 5.33 -13.41 1.76
N PRO A 53 5.71 -14.62 2.23
CA PRO A 53 5.79 -15.79 1.37
C PRO A 53 4.47 -16.17 0.69
N PHE A 54 3.32 -15.87 1.33
CA PHE A 54 2.03 -16.12 0.71
C PHE A 54 1.87 -15.33 -0.60
N TYR A 55 2.28 -14.05 -0.59
CA TYR A 55 2.16 -13.18 -1.75
C TYR A 55 3.05 -13.66 -2.90
N ALA A 56 4.30 -14.03 -2.60
CA ALA A 56 5.22 -14.58 -3.60
C ALA A 56 4.68 -15.84 -4.30
N ARG A 57 3.82 -16.63 -3.62
CA ARG A 57 3.24 -17.86 -4.18
C ARG A 57 2.02 -17.65 -5.06
N GLN A 58 1.30 -16.55 -4.87
CA GLN A 58 -0.01 -16.37 -5.51
C GLN A 58 -0.15 -15.08 -6.32
N HIS A 59 0.83 -14.17 -6.25
CA HIS A 59 0.72 -12.87 -6.93
C HIS A 59 0.53 -13.05 -8.44
N ARG A 60 -0.23 -12.13 -9.03
CA ARG A 60 -0.52 -12.05 -10.46
C ARG A 60 -0.10 -10.68 -10.99
N PRO A 61 0.27 -10.56 -12.28
CA PRO A 61 0.65 -9.26 -12.87
C PRO A 61 -0.46 -8.20 -12.82
N ASP A 62 -1.71 -8.61 -12.75
CA ASP A 62 -2.90 -7.77 -12.67
C ASP A 62 -3.34 -7.44 -11.23
N ASP A 63 -2.58 -7.88 -10.23
CA ASP A 63 -2.82 -7.48 -8.84
C ASP A 63 -2.73 -5.96 -8.68
N VAL A 64 -3.55 -5.43 -7.76
CA VAL A 64 -3.50 -4.02 -7.37
C VAL A 64 -3.00 -3.90 -5.94
N ILE A 65 -1.93 -3.16 -5.74
CA ILE A 65 -1.43 -2.86 -4.39
C ILE A 65 -2.09 -1.58 -3.86
N LEU A 66 -2.76 -1.68 -2.72
CA LEU A 66 -3.33 -0.54 -2.00
C LEU A 66 -2.60 -0.34 -0.67
N SER A 67 -1.95 0.81 -0.49
CA SER A 67 -1.18 1.08 0.72
C SER A 67 -1.34 2.51 1.21
N ALA A 68 -1.31 2.70 2.52
CA ALA A 68 -1.21 4.03 3.12
C ALA A 68 0.18 4.66 2.98
N SER A 69 1.18 3.86 2.58
CA SER A 69 2.54 4.34 2.32
C SER A 69 2.57 5.34 1.16
N PRO A 70 3.57 6.23 1.12
CA PRO A 70 3.77 7.11 -0.03
C PRO A 70 3.86 6.31 -1.34
N GLU A 71 3.13 6.74 -2.37
CA GLU A 71 3.05 6.03 -3.65
C GLU A 71 4.43 5.84 -4.28
N ARG A 72 5.29 6.85 -4.17
CA ARG A 72 6.67 6.81 -4.64
C ARG A 72 7.51 5.70 -4.00
N VAL A 73 7.26 5.39 -2.72
CA VAL A 73 7.95 4.28 -2.04
C VAL A 73 7.49 2.92 -2.55
N LEU A 74 6.23 2.79 -2.95
CA LEU A 74 5.66 1.54 -3.48
C LEU A 74 6.15 1.22 -4.88
N GLU A 75 6.42 2.23 -5.69
CA GLU A 75 6.76 2.10 -7.10
C GLU A 75 7.91 1.12 -7.33
N GLU A 76 9.03 1.30 -6.64
CA GLU A 76 10.21 0.43 -6.81
C GLU A 76 9.91 -1.01 -6.39
N ALA A 77 9.16 -1.23 -5.32
CA ALA A 77 8.76 -2.57 -4.91
C ALA A 77 7.86 -3.24 -5.96
N CYS A 78 6.86 -2.52 -6.45
CA CYS A 78 5.92 -3.00 -7.45
C CYS A 78 6.64 -3.33 -8.77
N ARG A 79 7.55 -2.47 -9.19
CA ARG A 79 8.39 -2.70 -10.38
C ARG A 79 9.22 -4.01 -10.25
N ARG A 80 9.83 -4.25 -9.10
CA ARG A 80 10.61 -5.48 -8.84
C ARG A 80 9.76 -6.73 -8.81
N LEU A 81 8.52 -6.62 -8.37
CA LEU A 81 7.55 -7.71 -8.31
C LEU A 81 6.79 -7.92 -9.63
N GLY A 82 7.02 -7.07 -10.64
CA GLY A 82 6.28 -7.14 -11.91
C GLY A 82 4.81 -6.75 -11.79
N ILE A 83 4.44 -5.96 -10.76
CA ILE A 83 3.08 -5.49 -10.54
C ILE A 83 2.85 -4.23 -11.36
N ALA A 84 1.77 -4.21 -12.14
CA ALA A 84 1.44 -3.10 -13.02
C ALA A 84 0.65 -1.98 -12.34
N HIS A 85 -0.04 -2.28 -11.22
CA HIS A 85 -0.99 -1.37 -10.60
C HIS A 85 -0.75 -1.21 -9.10
N TRP A 86 -0.51 0.02 -8.67
CA TRP A 86 -0.43 0.37 -7.25
C TRP A 86 -1.10 1.72 -7.00
N ILE A 87 -1.63 1.88 -5.82
CA ILE A 87 -2.25 3.11 -5.32
C ILE A 87 -1.74 3.33 -3.90
N GLY A 88 -1.04 4.44 -3.72
CA GLY A 88 -0.50 4.86 -2.42
C GLY A 88 -1.03 6.22 -1.99
N THR A 89 -0.54 6.71 -0.87
CA THR A 89 -0.75 8.09 -0.45
C THR A 89 0.10 9.02 -1.30
N GLN A 90 -0.50 10.04 -1.88
CA GLN A 90 0.18 11.05 -2.68
C GLN A 90 0.41 12.32 -1.88
N PHE A 91 1.57 12.93 -2.13
CA PHE A 91 2.02 14.16 -1.49
C PHE A 91 2.41 15.17 -2.56
N ASP A 92 2.17 16.43 -2.28
CA ASP A 92 2.88 17.51 -2.92
C ASP A 92 4.30 17.57 -2.32
N GLU A 93 5.30 17.27 -3.12
CA GLU A 93 6.68 17.14 -2.67
C GLU A 93 7.28 18.48 -2.22
N GLN A 94 6.73 19.60 -2.67
CA GLN A 94 7.24 20.93 -2.30
C GLN A 94 6.67 21.40 -0.95
N THR A 95 5.41 21.08 -0.69
CA THR A 95 4.70 21.59 0.50
C THR A 95 4.50 20.53 1.58
N GLY A 96 4.67 19.26 1.25
CA GLY A 96 4.36 18.14 2.14
C GLY A 96 2.87 17.90 2.34
N THR A 97 2.04 18.60 1.59
CA THR A 97 0.60 18.44 1.70
C THR A 97 0.18 17.09 1.13
N ILE A 98 -0.63 16.35 1.87
CA ILE A 98 -1.25 15.12 1.36
C ILE A 98 -2.32 15.52 0.33
N THR A 99 -2.10 15.16 -0.93
CA THR A 99 -3.04 15.43 -2.03
C THR A 99 -4.06 14.31 -2.19
N ARG A 100 -3.67 13.08 -1.86
CA ARG A 100 -4.57 11.91 -1.81
C ARG A 100 -4.12 10.96 -0.71
N LEU A 101 -4.99 10.70 0.24
CA LEU A 101 -4.74 9.76 1.33
C LEU A 101 -5.32 8.39 0.97
N CYS A 102 -4.49 7.35 0.89
CA CYS A 102 -4.91 5.97 0.64
C CYS A 102 -5.03 5.19 1.97
N PHE A 103 -6.03 5.54 2.79
CA PHE A 103 -6.24 4.96 4.11
C PHE A 103 -7.72 4.79 4.43
N ARG A 104 -8.13 3.68 5.05
CA ARG A 104 -9.51 3.35 5.41
C ARG A 104 -10.47 3.48 4.21
N GLU A 105 -11.54 4.28 4.36
CA GLU A 105 -12.58 4.53 3.35
C GLU A 105 -11.99 5.09 2.04
N ASN A 106 -10.92 5.87 2.14
CA ASN A 106 -10.27 6.45 0.97
C ASN A 106 -9.60 5.40 0.07
N LYS A 107 -9.30 4.20 0.58
CA LYS A 107 -8.84 3.10 -0.28
C LYS A 107 -9.89 2.70 -1.30
N VAL A 108 -11.15 2.62 -0.88
CA VAL A 108 -12.28 2.29 -1.78
C VAL A 108 -12.44 3.36 -2.85
N SER A 109 -12.50 4.64 -2.45
CA SER A 109 -12.65 5.74 -3.40
C SER A 109 -11.47 5.82 -4.38
N SER A 110 -10.24 5.70 -3.90
CA SER A 110 -9.04 5.71 -4.75
C SER A 110 -9.01 4.52 -5.72
N PHE A 111 -9.48 3.34 -5.29
CA PHE A 111 -9.59 2.18 -6.14
C PHE A 111 -10.65 2.36 -7.22
N LEU A 112 -11.87 2.77 -6.85
CA LEU A 112 -12.98 2.94 -7.79
C LEU A 112 -12.77 4.11 -8.76
N GLU A 113 -12.07 5.16 -8.35
CA GLU A 113 -11.66 6.25 -9.24
C GLU A 113 -10.76 5.75 -10.37
N ARG A 114 -9.80 4.87 -10.05
CA ARG A 114 -8.87 4.32 -11.05
C ARG A 114 -9.47 3.16 -11.85
N PHE A 115 -10.36 2.39 -11.25
CA PHE A 115 -11.00 1.20 -11.83
C PHE A 115 -12.53 1.23 -11.63
N PRO A 116 -13.27 2.12 -12.33
CA PRO A 116 -14.69 2.42 -12.04
C PRO A 116 -15.64 1.23 -12.14
N HIS A 117 -15.28 0.22 -12.92
CA HIS A 117 -16.14 -0.97 -13.16
C HIS A 117 -15.51 -2.26 -12.67
N ALA A 118 -14.40 -2.16 -11.95
CA ALA A 118 -13.70 -3.34 -11.47
C ALA A 118 -14.44 -3.99 -10.30
N LYS A 119 -14.44 -5.32 -10.29
CA LYS A 119 -14.82 -6.12 -9.13
C LYS A 119 -13.57 -6.55 -8.40
N VAL A 120 -13.62 -6.53 -7.08
CA VAL A 120 -12.57 -7.05 -6.22
C VAL A 120 -12.92 -8.49 -5.89
N GLU A 121 -12.30 -9.43 -6.59
CA GLU A 121 -12.53 -10.85 -6.36
C GLU A 121 -11.96 -11.29 -5.02
N GLN A 122 -10.71 -10.91 -4.75
CA GLN A 122 -10.01 -11.27 -3.52
C GLN A 122 -9.30 -10.05 -2.93
N PHE A 123 -9.39 -9.90 -1.62
CA PHE A 123 -8.71 -8.83 -0.88
C PHE A 123 -7.92 -9.41 0.30
N TYR A 124 -6.65 -9.09 0.37
CA TYR A 124 -5.75 -9.52 1.44
C TYR A 124 -5.29 -8.33 2.27
N THR A 125 -5.48 -8.40 3.58
CA THR A 125 -5.06 -7.33 4.50
C THR A 125 -4.54 -7.90 5.83
N ASP A 126 -3.77 -7.13 6.56
CA ASP A 126 -3.34 -7.45 7.93
C ASP A 126 -4.08 -6.62 9.00
N SER A 127 -4.98 -5.75 8.57
CA SER A 127 -5.63 -4.78 9.45
C SER A 127 -7.13 -4.62 9.18
N PHE A 128 -7.91 -4.57 10.25
CA PHE A 128 -9.32 -4.18 10.18
C PHE A 128 -9.54 -2.69 9.89
N ASN A 129 -8.48 -1.87 9.82
CA ASN A 129 -8.58 -0.52 9.28
C ASN A 129 -9.04 -0.52 7.82
N ASP A 130 -8.89 -1.63 7.13
CA ASP A 130 -9.32 -1.82 5.74
C ASP A 130 -10.74 -2.41 5.63
N GLN A 131 -11.56 -2.30 6.69
CA GLN A 131 -12.94 -2.83 6.69
C GLN A 131 -13.74 -2.41 5.44
N PRO A 132 -13.68 -1.16 4.95
CA PRO A 132 -14.40 -0.78 3.73
C PRO A 132 -13.99 -1.59 2.49
N MET A 133 -12.71 -1.95 2.36
CA MET A 133 -12.24 -2.83 1.27
C MET A 133 -12.65 -4.29 1.50
N ILE A 134 -12.67 -4.75 2.75
CA ILE A 134 -13.20 -6.08 3.11
C ILE A 134 -14.67 -6.20 2.69
N ASP A 135 -15.45 -5.16 2.96
CA ASP A 135 -16.89 -5.14 2.61
C ASP A 135 -17.11 -5.09 1.09
N LEU A 136 -16.24 -4.41 0.35
CA LEU A 136 -16.31 -4.29 -1.11
C LEU A 136 -15.93 -5.61 -1.82
N ALA A 137 -15.00 -6.38 -1.28
CA ALA A 137 -14.48 -7.60 -1.92
C ALA A 137 -15.51 -8.74 -1.92
N GLU A 138 -15.43 -9.63 -2.91
CA GLU A 138 -16.20 -10.88 -2.92
C GLU A 138 -15.67 -11.85 -1.87
N HIS A 139 -14.34 -11.96 -1.76
CA HIS A 139 -13.65 -12.73 -0.73
C HIS A 139 -12.59 -11.88 -0.05
N ALA A 140 -12.52 -11.92 1.26
CA ALA A 140 -11.54 -11.17 2.04
C ALA A 140 -10.76 -12.09 2.99
N PHE A 141 -9.48 -11.80 3.14
CA PHE A 141 -8.54 -12.60 3.91
C PHE A 141 -7.72 -11.75 4.86
N LEU A 142 -7.67 -12.14 6.13
CA LEU A 142 -6.76 -11.56 7.11
C LEU A 142 -5.44 -12.34 7.11
N VAL A 143 -4.34 -11.63 6.94
CA VAL A 143 -2.99 -12.20 6.89
C VAL A 143 -2.21 -11.80 8.13
N LYS A 144 -1.76 -12.76 8.90
CA LYS A 144 -0.88 -12.57 10.07
C LYS A 144 0.36 -13.46 9.94
N GLY A 145 1.49 -12.84 9.57
CA GLY A 145 2.67 -13.61 9.15
C GLY A 145 2.33 -14.48 7.94
N ASP A 146 2.52 -15.79 8.06
CA ASP A 146 2.20 -16.78 7.01
C ASP A 146 0.80 -17.39 7.14
N ARG A 147 0.03 -16.97 8.16
CA ARG A 147 -1.34 -17.47 8.37
C ARG A 147 -2.33 -16.61 7.62
N ILE A 148 -3.15 -17.26 6.82
CA ILE A 148 -4.26 -16.64 6.08
C ILE A 148 -5.56 -17.16 6.68
N ARG A 149 -6.45 -16.25 7.03
CA ARG A 149 -7.79 -16.56 7.53
C ARG A 149 -8.81 -15.85 6.67
N GLN A 150 -9.74 -16.58 6.09
CA GLN A 150 -10.87 -16.02 5.38
C GLN A 150 -11.79 -15.27 6.34
N LEU A 151 -12.20 -14.06 5.94
CA LEU A 151 -13.13 -13.21 6.68
C LEU A 151 -14.52 -13.19 6.02
N LYS A 152 -14.53 -13.31 4.69
CA LYS A 152 -15.73 -13.25 3.87
C LYS A 152 -15.59 -14.17 2.66
#